data_5666ca017bf83928179735413f8746aa
#
_entry.id   5666ca017bf83928179735413f8746aa
#
_cell.length_a   1.000
_cell.length_b   1.000
_cell.length_c   1.000
_cell.angle_alpha   90.00
_cell.angle_beta   90.00
_cell.angle_gamma   90.00
#
_symmetry.space_group_name_H-M   'P 1'
#
loop_
_entity.id
_entity.type
_entity.pdbx_description
1 polymer ?
#
loop_
_entity_poly.entity_id
_entity_poly.type
_entity_poly.pdbx_seq_one_letter_code
_entity_poly.pdbx_strand_id
1 'polypeptide(L)'
;PELIHKVSLLDHYSQADINHIVSVLLKYASKNHTKYKTGTFVEWRGSQINFSLIGRNCSQEQRDDYAKWDKKSGDRDKAIKFLEEEFKSYGLAFRKGGQISIDISRKEWSKAYAFENIKERPEDCVFFGDNIVPVGNDWEIAKMCGKFHAVDGPEDFLEVLAQY
;
A
#
# COMPACT_ATOMS: atom_id res chain seq x y z
N PRO A 1 -4.24 -2.45 -24.16
CA PRO A 1 -4.23 -1.19 -23.44
C PRO A 1 -2.85 -0.55 -23.57
N GLU A 2 -2.82 0.74 -23.84
CA GLU A 2 -1.58 1.53 -23.93
C GLU A 2 -1.14 1.95 -22.52
N LEU A 3 0.17 1.88 -22.23
CA LEU A 3 0.73 2.38 -20.99
C LEU A 3 0.84 3.90 -21.07
N ILE A 4 0.05 4.62 -20.28
CA ILE A 4 0.02 6.09 -20.29
C ILE A 4 1.18 6.66 -19.44
N HIS A 5 1.42 6.09 -18.26
CA HIS A 5 2.43 6.56 -17.32
C HIS A 5 2.98 5.43 -16.47
N LYS A 6 4.26 5.52 -16.09
CA LYS A 6 4.93 4.59 -15.18
C LYS A 6 5.95 5.35 -14.35
N VAL A 7 6.00 5.08 -13.06
CA VAL A 7 6.99 5.64 -12.13
C VAL A 7 7.80 4.53 -11.47
N SER A 8 9.01 4.88 -11.06
CA SER A 8 9.88 4.01 -10.28
C SER A 8 10.46 4.77 -9.09
N LEU A 9 10.64 4.08 -7.97
CA LEU A 9 11.39 4.65 -6.85
C LEU A 9 12.81 5.04 -7.26
N LEU A 10 13.41 4.34 -8.25
CA LEU A 10 14.74 4.67 -8.78
C LEU A 10 14.79 5.99 -9.57
N ASP A 11 13.65 6.58 -9.92
CA ASP A 11 13.60 7.93 -10.50
C ASP A 11 13.90 9.02 -9.48
N HIS A 12 13.83 8.68 -8.17
CA HIS A 12 13.96 9.63 -7.06
C HIS A 12 14.99 9.23 -6.00
N TYR A 13 15.35 7.95 -5.93
CA TYR A 13 16.31 7.39 -4.98
C TYR A 13 17.43 6.69 -5.72
N SER A 14 18.64 6.85 -5.25
CA SER A 14 19.79 6.09 -5.75
C SER A 14 19.66 4.60 -5.41
N GLN A 15 20.39 3.75 -6.13
CA GLN A 15 20.48 2.34 -5.78
C GLN A 15 21.00 2.12 -4.35
N ALA A 16 21.87 3.01 -3.87
CA ALA A 16 22.38 2.96 -2.49
C ALA A 16 21.28 3.23 -1.47
N ASP A 17 20.38 4.19 -1.75
CA ASP A 17 19.21 4.46 -0.88
C ASP A 17 18.28 3.27 -0.83
N ILE A 18 17.97 2.67 -1.98
CA ILE A 18 17.13 1.46 -2.04
C ILE A 18 17.77 0.30 -1.27
N ASN A 19 19.07 0.09 -1.43
CA ASN A 19 19.79 -0.93 -0.68
C ASN A 19 19.74 -0.68 0.84
N HIS A 20 19.86 0.57 1.25
CA HIS A 20 19.72 0.96 2.65
C HIS A 20 18.33 0.68 3.19
N ILE A 21 17.29 1.10 2.46
CA ILE A 21 15.89 0.81 2.82
C ILE A 21 15.69 -0.69 3.00
N VAL A 22 16.05 -1.50 2.02
CA VAL A 22 15.91 -2.97 2.07
C VAL A 22 16.66 -3.56 3.26
N SER A 23 17.87 -3.08 3.54
CA SER A 23 18.69 -3.56 4.67
C SER A 23 18.03 -3.28 6.02
N VAL A 24 17.43 -2.10 6.20
CA VAL A 24 16.69 -1.73 7.41
C VAL A 24 15.45 -2.60 7.57
N LEU A 25 14.69 -2.84 6.49
CA LEU A 25 13.49 -3.70 6.51
C LEU A 25 13.85 -5.14 6.92
N LEU A 26 14.88 -5.72 6.33
CA LEU A 26 15.34 -7.07 6.66
C LEU A 26 15.86 -7.15 8.11
N LYS A 27 16.59 -6.13 8.57
CA LYS A 27 17.05 -6.05 9.96
C LYS A 27 15.87 -5.96 10.94
N TYR A 28 14.83 -5.19 10.61
CA TYR A 28 13.61 -5.14 11.40
C TYR A 28 12.91 -6.49 11.42
N ALA A 29 12.69 -7.11 10.25
CA ALA A 29 12.06 -8.42 10.15
C ALA A 29 12.81 -9.50 10.94
N SER A 30 14.15 -9.47 10.96
CA SER A 30 14.97 -10.45 11.70
C SER A 30 14.78 -10.35 13.20
N LYS A 31 14.54 -9.14 13.72
CA LYS A 31 14.35 -8.87 15.16
C LYS A 31 12.89 -8.98 15.62
N ASN A 32 11.96 -8.93 14.69
CA ASN A 32 10.54 -9.03 15.00
C ASN A 32 10.18 -10.48 15.35
N HIS A 33 9.50 -10.68 16.49
CA HIS A 33 9.14 -12.00 17.03
C HIS A 33 7.74 -12.45 16.61
N THR A 34 7.46 -12.44 15.32
CA THR A 34 6.23 -13.03 14.78
C THR A 34 6.25 -14.55 14.83
N LYS A 35 5.07 -15.16 14.96
CA LYS A 35 4.89 -16.63 15.00
C LYS A 35 5.40 -17.31 13.71
N TYR A 36 5.31 -16.62 12.57
CA TYR A 36 5.65 -17.18 11.26
C TYR A 36 6.80 -16.41 10.61
N LYS A 37 7.65 -17.15 9.89
CA LYS A 37 8.70 -16.63 9.01
C LYS A 37 8.75 -17.51 7.76
N THR A 38 8.14 -17.04 6.66
CA THR A 38 7.86 -17.90 5.49
C THR A 38 8.64 -17.55 4.22
N GLY A 39 9.45 -16.49 4.26
CA GLY A 39 10.20 -16.03 3.09
C GLY A 39 9.50 -14.92 2.30
N THR A 40 10.21 -14.32 1.35
CA THR A 40 9.82 -13.13 0.60
C THR A 40 9.32 -12.01 1.52
N PHE A 41 10.22 -11.51 2.36
CA PHE A 41 9.91 -10.44 3.31
C PHE A 41 9.84 -9.06 2.64
N VAL A 42 10.65 -8.85 1.61
CA VAL A 42 10.72 -7.60 0.83
C VAL A 42 10.52 -7.93 -0.64
N GLU A 43 9.54 -7.32 -1.28
CA GLU A 43 9.23 -7.48 -2.69
C GLU A 43 9.33 -6.11 -3.38
N TRP A 44 10.23 -6.03 -4.38
CA TRP A 44 10.37 -4.86 -5.24
C TRP A 44 9.28 -4.84 -6.32
N ARG A 45 8.56 -3.72 -6.45
CA ARG A 45 7.48 -3.55 -7.44
C ARG A 45 7.68 -2.32 -8.34
N GLY A 46 8.89 -1.77 -8.38
CA GLY A 46 9.21 -0.58 -9.13
C GLY A 46 8.74 0.69 -8.42
N SER A 47 7.46 1.02 -8.47
CA SER A 47 6.90 2.21 -7.82
C SER A 47 6.72 2.08 -6.30
N GLN A 48 6.80 0.87 -5.77
CA GLN A 48 6.69 0.62 -4.32
C GLN A 48 7.53 -0.60 -3.90
N ILE A 49 7.81 -0.67 -2.61
CA ILE A 49 8.34 -1.85 -1.93
C ILE A 49 7.23 -2.41 -1.06
N ASN A 50 6.93 -3.71 -1.19
CA ASN A 50 6.03 -4.40 -0.28
C ASN A 50 6.85 -5.13 0.78
N PHE A 51 6.59 -4.83 2.05
CA PHE A 51 7.28 -5.42 3.20
C PHE A 51 6.32 -6.24 4.05
N SER A 52 6.63 -7.52 4.26
CA SER A 52 5.83 -8.42 5.09
C SER A 52 6.61 -8.94 6.29
N LEU A 53 6.11 -8.72 7.50
CA LEU A 53 6.77 -9.17 8.74
C LEU A 53 6.80 -10.69 8.91
N ILE A 54 5.86 -11.41 8.28
CA ILE A 54 5.80 -12.88 8.29
C ILE A 54 6.27 -13.51 6.99
N GLY A 55 6.51 -12.70 5.96
CA GLY A 55 6.82 -13.16 4.61
C GLY A 55 5.58 -13.48 3.78
N ARG A 56 5.70 -13.34 2.46
CA ARG A 56 4.57 -13.49 1.52
C ARG A 56 4.26 -14.94 1.15
N ASN A 57 5.18 -15.88 1.43
CA ASN A 57 5.01 -17.29 1.12
C ASN A 57 4.12 -18.04 2.15
N CYS A 58 3.49 -17.31 3.05
CA CYS A 58 2.57 -17.86 4.05
C CYS A 58 1.26 -18.37 3.41
N SER A 59 0.68 -19.42 4.02
CA SER A 59 -0.65 -19.91 3.66
C SER A 59 -1.75 -18.91 4.02
N GLN A 60 -2.98 -19.15 3.51
CA GLN A 60 -4.13 -18.30 3.89
C GLN A 60 -4.44 -18.40 5.38
N GLU A 61 -4.33 -19.58 5.96
CA GLU A 61 -4.51 -19.78 7.41
C GLU A 61 -3.51 -18.95 8.23
N GLN A 62 -2.23 -18.93 7.81
CA GLN A 62 -1.19 -18.14 8.47
C GLN A 62 -1.44 -16.62 8.31
N ARG A 63 -2.00 -16.17 7.18
CA ARG A 63 -2.41 -14.78 6.96
C ARG A 63 -3.52 -14.38 7.92
N ASP A 64 -4.55 -15.21 8.02
CA ASP A 64 -5.71 -14.95 8.87
C ASP A 64 -5.33 -14.93 10.35
N ASP A 65 -4.48 -15.86 10.78
CA ASP A 65 -3.95 -15.92 12.13
C ASP A 65 -3.10 -14.66 12.46
N TYR A 66 -2.20 -14.30 11.56
CA TYR A 66 -1.40 -13.08 11.71
C TYR A 66 -2.28 -11.82 11.74
N ALA A 67 -3.25 -11.69 10.84
CA ALA A 67 -4.12 -10.52 10.79
C ALA A 67 -4.92 -10.35 12.09
N LYS A 68 -5.43 -11.45 12.68
CA LYS A 68 -6.09 -11.45 14.00
C LYS A 68 -5.14 -11.01 15.12
N TRP A 69 -3.92 -11.49 15.08
CA TRP A 69 -2.90 -11.11 16.06
C TRP A 69 -2.45 -9.66 15.89
N ASP A 70 -2.18 -9.20 14.66
CA ASP A 70 -1.78 -7.82 14.36
C ASP A 70 -2.83 -6.81 14.81
N LYS A 71 -4.13 -7.12 14.61
CA LYS A 71 -5.23 -6.28 15.08
C LYS A 71 -5.20 -6.03 16.60
N LYS A 72 -4.68 -7.00 17.36
CA LYS A 72 -4.55 -6.90 18.84
C LYS A 72 -3.22 -6.34 19.28
N SER A 73 -2.14 -6.74 18.62
CA SER A 73 -0.78 -6.39 19.01
C SER A 73 -0.30 -5.05 18.47
N GLY A 74 -0.89 -4.59 17.35
CA GLY A 74 -0.42 -3.43 16.60
C GLY A 74 0.96 -3.63 16.00
N ASP A 75 1.29 -4.85 15.56
CA ASP A 75 2.64 -5.19 15.09
C ASP A 75 3.06 -4.35 13.88
N ARG A 76 2.18 -4.24 12.87
CA ARG A 76 2.44 -3.39 11.72
C ARG A 76 2.44 -1.90 12.08
N ASP A 77 1.62 -1.45 13.04
CA ASP A 77 1.65 -0.06 13.51
C ASP A 77 2.98 0.30 14.16
N LYS A 78 3.54 -0.62 14.97
CA LYS A 78 4.87 -0.45 15.56
C LYS A 78 5.96 -0.41 14.51
N ALA A 79 5.87 -1.29 13.51
CA ALA A 79 6.81 -1.29 12.38
C ALA A 79 6.73 0.00 11.57
N ILE A 80 5.53 0.47 11.24
CA ILE A 80 5.30 1.72 10.51
C ILE A 80 5.92 2.88 11.29
N LYS A 81 5.60 3.02 12.57
CA LYS A 81 6.15 4.09 13.41
C LYS A 81 7.68 4.09 13.44
N PHE A 82 8.30 2.92 13.56
CA PHE A 82 9.76 2.79 13.50
C PHE A 82 10.31 3.24 12.14
N LEU A 83 9.70 2.80 11.05
CA LEU A 83 10.14 3.13 9.69
C LEU A 83 9.93 4.61 9.35
N GLU A 84 8.84 5.23 9.81
CA GLU A 84 8.59 6.66 9.67
C GLU A 84 9.66 7.52 10.35
N GLU A 85 10.12 7.12 11.52
CA GLU A 85 11.21 7.82 12.22
C GLU A 85 12.55 7.58 11.53
N GLU A 86 12.86 6.34 11.16
CA GLU A 86 14.11 5.97 10.49
C GLU A 86 14.28 6.69 9.15
N PHE A 87 13.18 6.81 8.38
CA PHE A 87 13.19 7.40 7.03
C PHE A 87 12.51 8.77 6.94
N LYS A 88 12.46 9.52 8.04
CA LYS A 88 11.73 10.82 8.11
C LYS A 88 12.16 11.85 7.06
N SER A 89 13.42 11.80 6.61
CA SER A 89 13.96 12.70 5.58
C SER A 89 13.82 12.17 4.14
N TYR A 90 13.32 10.94 3.95
CA TYR A 90 13.24 10.30 2.63
C TYR A 90 11.98 10.66 1.84
N GLY A 91 10.97 11.25 2.45
CA GLY A 91 9.69 11.52 1.77
C GLY A 91 8.90 10.25 1.46
N LEU A 92 9.13 9.17 2.20
CA LEU A 92 8.41 7.91 2.07
C LEU A 92 7.14 7.90 2.91
N ALA A 93 6.14 7.19 2.41
CA ALA A 93 4.93 6.81 3.14
C ALA A 93 4.91 5.29 3.37
N PHE A 94 4.46 4.90 4.55
CA PHE A 94 4.33 3.53 4.99
C PHE A 94 2.86 3.26 5.29
N ARG A 95 2.21 2.40 4.51
CA ARG A 95 0.77 2.12 4.62
C ARG A 95 0.53 0.63 4.81
N LYS A 96 -0.45 0.25 5.64
CA LYS A 96 -0.86 -1.15 5.72
C LYS A 96 -1.38 -1.62 4.37
N GLY A 97 -0.79 -2.70 3.84
CA GLY A 97 -1.18 -3.36 2.60
C GLY A 97 -1.81 -4.72 2.89
N GLY A 98 -3.08 -4.90 2.59
CA GLY A 98 -3.80 -6.15 2.84
C GLY A 98 -3.65 -6.66 4.27
N GLN A 99 -3.59 -8.00 4.42
CA GLN A 99 -3.60 -8.64 5.75
C GLN A 99 -2.22 -8.68 6.46
N ILE A 100 -1.11 -8.66 5.68
CA ILE A 100 0.20 -9.05 6.22
C ILE A 100 1.34 -8.09 5.88
N SER A 101 1.08 -7.08 5.05
CA SER A 101 2.15 -6.27 4.44
C SER A 101 2.07 -4.80 4.89
N ILE A 102 3.18 -4.12 4.65
CA ILE A 102 3.32 -2.67 4.65
C ILE A 102 3.77 -2.28 3.25
N ASP A 103 3.04 -1.41 2.59
CA ASP A 103 3.40 -0.83 1.31
C ASP A 103 4.17 0.47 1.53
N ILE A 104 5.32 0.57 0.89
CA ILE A 104 6.28 1.67 1.01
C ILE A 104 6.40 2.33 -0.36
N SER A 105 6.01 3.60 -0.45
CA SER A 105 6.06 4.39 -1.68
C SER A 105 6.43 5.85 -1.34
N ARG A 106 6.57 6.70 -2.34
CA ARG A 106 6.64 8.15 -2.10
C ARG A 106 5.32 8.65 -1.50
N LYS A 107 5.40 9.69 -0.67
CA LYS A 107 4.21 10.28 -0.03
C LYS A 107 3.21 10.81 -1.04
N GLU A 108 3.71 11.38 -2.13
CA GLU A 108 2.93 11.98 -3.22
C GLU A 108 2.19 10.94 -4.08
N TRP A 109 2.64 9.67 -4.05
CA TRP A 109 2.04 8.60 -4.86
C TRP A 109 0.86 7.95 -4.12
N SER A 110 -0.14 8.74 -3.81
CA SER A 110 -1.46 8.26 -3.39
C SER A 110 -2.28 7.80 -4.62
N LYS A 111 -3.45 7.22 -4.40
CA LYS A 111 -4.37 6.89 -5.51
C LYS A 111 -4.77 8.12 -6.33
N ALA A 112 -4.84 9.30 -5.70
CA ALA A 112 -5.13 10.57 -6.37
C ALA A 112 -4.06 11.01 -7.38
N TYR A 113 -2.82 10.49 -7.26
CA TYR A 113 -1.73 10.74 -8.21
C TYR A 113 -2.09 10.32 -9.65
N ALA A 114 -3.05 9.41 -9.84
CA ALA A 114 -3.54 9.04 -11.16
C ALA A 114 -4.01 10.26 -11.97
N PHE A 115 -4.64 11.25 -11.31
CA PHE A 115 -5.15 12.46 -11.97
C PHE A 115 -4.07 13.42 -12.49
N GLU A 116 -2.84 13.31 -12.05
CA GLU A 116 -1.71 14.06 -12.61
C GLU A 116 -1.30 13.56 -14.02
N ASN A 117 -1.76 12.36 -14.39
CA ASN A 117 -1.29 11.63 -15.58
C ASN A 117 -2.40 11.24 -16.55
N ILE A 118 -3.65 11.64 -16.33
CA ILE A 118 -4.77 11.47 -17.23
C ILE A 118 -5.30 12.83 -17.69
N LYS A 119 -6.03 12.86 -18.80
CA LYS A 119 -6.57 14.10 -19.38
C LYS A 119 -7.91 14.52 -18.77
N GLU A 120 -8.61 13.57 -18.22
CA GLU A 120 -9.91 13.74 -17.62
C GLU A 120 -9.77 14.57 -16.32
N ARG A 121 -10.68 15.53 -16.14
CA ARG A 121 -10.73 16.29 -14.89
C ARG A 121 -11.34 15.42 -13.82
N PRO A 122 -10.83 15.48 -12.58
CA PRO A 122 -11.36 14.66 -11.48
C PRO A 122 -12.88 14.78 -11.30
N GLU A 123 -13.42 16.01 -11.45
CA GLU A 123 -14.84 16.28 -11.32
C GLU A 123 -15.71 15.62 -12.39
N ASP A 124 -15.13 15.20 -13.51
CA ASP A 124 -15.82 14.49 -14.60
C ASP A 124 -15.74 12.94 -14.41
N CYS A 125 -15.02 12.48 -13.38
CA CYS A 125 -14.80 11.07 -13.12
C CYS A 125 -15.77 10.52 -12.07
N VAL A 126 -16.05 9.21 -12.19
CA VAL A 126 -16.74 8.42 -11.16
C VAL A 126 -15.76 7.43 -10.56
N PHE A 127 -15.65 7.41 -9.25
CA PHE A 127 -14.75 6.52 -8.52
C PHE A 127 -15.52 5.41 -7.79
N PHE A 128 -15.01 4.20 -7.88
CA PHE A 128 -15.51 3.04 -7.11
C PHE A 128 -14.39 2.52 -6.21
N GLY A 129 -14.68 2.32 -4.94
CA GLY A 129 -13.69 1.85 -3.98
C GLY A 129 -14.29 1.14 -2.77
N ASP A 130 -13.52 0.26 -2.15
CA ASP A 130 -13.93 -0.55 -1.00
C ASP A 130 -13.54 0.08 0.35
N ASN A 131 -12.76 1.16 0.33
CA ASN A 131 -12.26 1.80 1.56
C ASN A 131 -12.40 3.33 1.53
N ILE A 132 -13.61 3.81 1.19
CA ILE A 132 -13.97 5.23 1.12
C ILE A 132 -14.43 5.71 2.50
N VAL A 133 -13.51 5.78 3.45
CA VAL A 133 -13.71 6.36 4.80
C VAL A 133 -12.60 7.37 5.09
N PRO A 134 -12.77 8.34 5.99
CA PRO A 134 -11.80 9.44 6.19
C PRO A 134 -10.34 9.05 6.40
N VAL A 135 -10.06 7.83 6.87
CA VAL A 135 -8.71 7.27 7.03
C VAL A 135 -8.41 6.16 6.01
N GLY A 136 -9.33 5.90 5.11
CA GLY A 136 -9.18 4.89 4.06
C GLY A 136 -8.27 5.35 2.92
N ASN A 137 -7.66 4.40 2.25
CA ASN A 137 -6.75 4.69 1.13
C ASN A 137 -7.46 5.18 -0.14
N ASP A 138 -8.79 5.09 -0.20
CA ASP A 138 -9.63 5.56 -1.30
C ASP A 138 -10.22 6.96 -1.06
N TRP A 139 -10.11 7.47 0.18
CA TRP A 139 -10.76 8.71 0.57
C TRP A 139 -10.29 9.94 -0.22
N GLU A 140 -8.99 10.07 -0.43
CA GLU A 140 -8.43 11.24 -1.12
C GLU A 140 -8.90 11.31 -2.58
N ILE A 141 -8.81 10.21 -3.30
CA ILE A 141 -9.23 10.16 -4.71
C ILE A 141 -10.76 10.30 -4.84
N ALA A 142 -11.53 9.65 -3.96
CA ALA A 142 -12.98 9.72 -3.98
C ALA A 142 -13.50 11.17 -3.83
N LYS A 143 -12.90 11.96 -2.95
CA LYS A 143 -13.28 13.38 -2.77
C LYS A 143 -12.95 14.29 -3.95
N MET A 144 -12.00 13.90 -4.79
CA MET A 144 -11.64 14.66 -5.98
C MET A 144 -12.62 14.39 -7.13
N CYS A 145 -13.23 13.22 -7.16
CA CYS A 145 -14.16 12.82 -8.22
C CYS A 145 -15.51 13.52 -8.08
N GLY A 146 -16.16 13.80 -9.22
CA GLY A 146 -17.50 14.37 -9.24
C GLY A 146 -18.55 13.44 -8.63
N LYS A 147 -18.30 12.14 -8.65
CA LYS A 147 -19.14 11.13 -8.02
C LYS A 147 -18.29 9.96 -7.51
N PHE A 148 -18.69 9.34 -6.43
CA PHE A 148 -18.06 8.10 -5.96
C PHE A 148 -19.09 7.12 -5.38
N HIS A 149 -18.74 5.83 -5.43
CA HIS A 149 -19.52 4.73 -4.87
C HIS A 149 -18.63 3.85 -3.99
N ALA A 150 -19.06 3.63 -2.75
CA ALA A 150 -18.51 2.56 -1.95
C ALA A 150 -19.04 1.23 -2.47
N VAL A 151 -18.16 0.24 -2.63
CA VAL A 151 -18.48 -1.11 -3.10
C VAL A 151 -17.82 -2.14 -2.19
N ASP A 152 -18.52 -3.26 -1.94
CA ASP A 152 -18.02 -4.32 -1.05
C ASP A 152 -17.07 -5.30 -1.76
N GLY A 153 -16.94 -5.19 -3.07
CA GLY A 153 -16.07 -6.05 -3.86
C GLY A 153 -16.40 -6.06 -5.35
N PRO A 154 -15.76 -6.96 -6.13
CA PRO A 154 -15.92 -7.01 -7.57
C PRO A 154 -17.34 -7.25 -8.07
N GLU A 155 -18.12 -8.07 -7.36
CA GLU A 155 -19.51 -8.39 -7.73
C GLU A 155 -20.41 -7.16 -7.55
N ASP A 156 -20.35 -6.53 -6.37
CA ASP A 156 -21.08 -5.29 -6.08
C ASP A 156 -20.67 -4.15 -7.03
N PHE A 157 -19.36 -4.02 -7.34
CA PHE A 157 -18.88 -3.08 -8.35
C PHE A 157 -19.59 -3.27 -9.70
N LEU A 158 -19.73 -4.51 -10.18
CA LEU A 158 -20.38 -4.79 -11.46
C LEU A 158 -21.88 -4.46 -11.42
N GLU A 159 -22.57 -4.73 -10.30
CA GLU A 159 -23.98 -4.37 -10.12
C GLU A 159 -24.20 -2.85 -10.13
N VAL A 160 -23.34 -2.09 -9.44
CA VAL A 160 -23.44 -0.62 -9.43
C VAL A 160 -23.06 -0.05 -10.79
N LEU A 161 -22.02 -0.58 -11.45
CA LEU A 161 -21.59 -0.13 -12.77
C LEU A 161 -22.70 -0.35 -13.85
N ALA A 162 -23.48 -1.42 -13.74
CA ALA A 162 -24.58 -1.70 -14.66
C ALA A 162 -25.72 -0.67 -14.61
N GLN A 163 -25.72 0.23 -13.64
CA GLN A 163 -26.73 1.31 -13.49
C GLN A 163 -26.29 2.60 -14.22
N TYR A 164 -25.09 2.62 -14.78
CA TYR A 164 -24.52 3.73 -15.58
C TYR A 164 -24.68 3.47 -17.08
#